data_652091b424fc310e4e987c362760414b
#
_entry.id   652091b424fc310e4e987c362760414b
#
_cell.length_a   1.000
_cell.length_b   1.000
_cell.length_c   1.000
_cell.angle_alpha   90.00
_cell.angle_beta   90.00
_cell.angle_gamma   90.00
#
_symmetry.space_group_name_H-M   'P 1'
#
loop_
_entity.id
_entity.type
_entity.pdbx_description
1 polymer ?
#
loop_
_entity_poly.entity_id
_entity_poly.type
_entity_poly.pdbx_seq_one_letter_code
_entity_poly.pdbx_strand_id
1 'polypeptide(L)'
;MLLTSTPSVYNASITPSNLPWDTYNYCNAPHVNPDHYSLPNESGARLRFVVVVMRHHKHTPDNLYPSERTLNPITGWDCSSIIPQSYAGGTAQIFTETSTPFLHPFADRIWAGTCDSGQLTREGLDDAIKHGRDFWGVYHDRLGFLEHVNEKEIYVRTSMEPRTQQVAGAMLYGMDPNTASKQWPVYMQPDIIDSLVPNYACPVAGQLRAEAQAMSSWMDHLVQHESLQRRLDETLGTTGLDAWNSWYDHFFDTFTARTCHGHPLPCNVSGACVSQEDAKMVFSIGDWEYNYIFNDAPQASQYVKLTFGRPKHKLHMYVGHDGSMVRLAAGLGLGRANSLRWPAMGSEIVMEVWHASDDIAYMRILREGSPAPPPLDWILLSEFIQLLEDLVPESLGVLCG
;
A
#
# COMPACT_ATOMS: atom_id res chain seq x y z
N MET A 1 20.88 4.42 21.03
CA MET A 1 20.49 5.20 19.86
C MET A 1 19.12 5.76 20.17
N LEU A 2 18.95 7.07 20.29
CA LEU A 2 17.67 7.69 20.64
C LEU A 2 16.69 7.38 19.51
N LEU A 3 15.69 6.56 19.79
CA LEU A 3 14.53 6.37 18.92
C LEU A 3 13.88 7.74 18.75
N THR A 4 14.07 8.34 17.58
CA THR A 4 13.28 9.49 17.17
C THR A 4 11.81 9.12 17.33
N SER A 5 11.04 9.99 17.96
CA SER A 5 9.62 9.82 18.23
C SER A 5 8.91 9.16 17.06
N THR A 6 8.33 7.97 17.29
CA THR A 6 7.45 7.33 16.33
C THR A 6 6.39 8.33 15.90
N PRO A 7 6.20 8.57 14.60
CA PRO A 7 5.13 9.44 14.16
C PRO A 7 3.80 8.90 14.70
N SER A 8 3.00 9.76 15.26
CA SER A 8 1.67 9.39 15.74
C SER A 8 0.83 8.91 14.57
N VAL A 9 0.01 7.87 14.80
CA VAL A 9 -1.00 7.44 13.84
C VAL A 9 -2.17 8.41 13.91
N TYR A 10 -2.61 8.91 12.75
CA TYR A 10 -3.75 9.82 12.65
C TYR A 10 -4.94 9.12 12.03
N ASN A 11 -6.13 9.43 12.50
CA ASN A 11 -7.34 9.07 11.80
C ASN A 11 -7.49 10.00 10.57
N ALA A 12 -7.47 9.44 9.36
CA ALA A 12 -7.46 10.23 8.13
C ALA A 12 -8.80 10.94 7.85
N SER A 13 -9.93 10.46 8.38
CA SER A 13 -11.21 11.17 8.31
C SER A 13 -11.17 12.51 9.06
N ILE A 14 -10.22 12.68 9.97
CA ILE A 14 -10.00 13.87 10.79
C ILE A 14 -8.54 14.33 10.65
N THR A 15 -7.87 14.07 9.52
CA THR A 15 -6.49 14.56 9.33
C THR A 15 -6.48 16.08 9.48
N PRO A 16 -5.80 16.63 10.51
CA PRO A 16 -5.79 18.06 10.74
C PRO A 16 -5.16 18.77 9.54
N SER A 17 -5.82 19.85 9.07
CA SER A 17 -5.33 20.65 7.96
C SER A 17 -3.98 21.34 8.20
N ASN A 18 -3.56 21.40 9.48
CA ASN A 18 -2.29 21.99 9.91
C ASN A 18 -1.18 20.99 10.14
N LEU A 19 -1.38 19.69 9.80
CA LEU A 19 -0.27 18.72 9.86
C LEU A 19 0.81 19.12 8.85
N PRO A 20 2.09 19.03 9.24
CA PRO A 20 3.18 19.19 8.30
C PRO A 20 3.05 18.20 7.13
N TRP A 21 3.35 18.66 5.93
CA TRP A 21 3.29 17.83 4.71
C TRP A 21 4.15 16.56 4.80
N ASP A 22 5.27 16.64 5.46
CA ASP A 22 6.24 15.56 5.64
C ASP A 22 5.93 14.65 6.84
N THR A 23 4.86 14.92 7.59
CA THR A 23 4.47 14.06 8.72
C THR A 23 3.90 12.76 8.20
N TYR A 24 4.54 11.63 8.55
CA TYR A 24 4.10 10.33 8.13
C TYR A 24 2.78 9.95 8.80
N ASN A 25 1.81 9.52 8.00
CA ASN A 25 0.48 9.16 8.42
C ASN A 25 0.11 7.79 7.86
N TYR A 26 0.09 6.77 8.70
CA TYR A 26 -0.25 5.41 8.29
C TYR A 26 -1.66 5.27 7.71
N CYS A 27 -2.56 6.17 8.06
CA CYS A 27 -3.95 6.13 7.61
C CYS A 27 -4.16 6.71 6.22
N ASN A 28 -3.30 7.64 5.82
CA ASN A 28 -3.33 8.25 4.49
C ASN A 28 -1.96 8.86 4.22
N ALA A 29 -1.16 8.19 3.40
CA ALA A 29 0.17 8.66 3.04
C ALA A 29 0.11 10.03 2.35
N PRO A 30 1.13 10.87 2.53
CA PRO A 30 1.34 11.98 1.62
C PRO A 30 1.42 11.46 0.17
N HIS A 31 0.92 12.22 -0.78
CA HIS A 31 0.94 11.89 -2.21
C HIS A 31 1.12 13.16 -3.04
N VAL A 32 1.37 13.01 -4.33
CA VAL A 32 1.49 14.16 -5.24
C VAL A 32 0.20 14.99 -5.19
N ASN A 33 0.35 16.29 -5.00
CA ASN A 33 -0.77 17.22 -5.02
C ASN A 33 -0.32 18.60 -5.50
N PRO A 34 -1.26 19.44 -5.98
CA PRO A 34 -0.93 20.74 -6.57
C PRO A 34 -0.17 21.69 -5.65
N ASP A 35 -0.41 21.64 -4.34
CA ASP A 35 0.14 22.60 -3.39
C ASP A 35 1.61 22.34 -3.08
N HIS A 36 2.03 21.07 -3.12
CA HIS A 36 3.37 20.63 -2.69
C HIS A 36 4.24 20.08 -3.82
N TYR A 37 3.68 19.79 -5.00
CA TYR A 37 4.46 19.28 -6.12
C TYR A 37 5.53 20.28 -6.54
N SER A 38 6.80 19.87 -6.51
CA SER A 38 7.92 20.66 -7.01
C SER A 38 8.22 20.30 -8.46
N LEU A 39 8.47 21.29 -9.32
CA LEU A 39 8.99 21.04 -10.66
C LEU A 39 10.45 20.57 -10.59
N PRO A 40 10.94 19.82 -11.60
CA PRO A 40 12.38 19.58 -11.73
C PRO A 40 13.13 20.90 -11.92
N ASN A 41 14.38 20.92 -11.45
CA ASN A 41 15.20 22.12 -11.56
C ASN A 41 15.65 22.45 -12.99
N GLU A 42 15.45 21.54 -13.95
CA GLU A 42 15.85 21.67 -15.35
C GLU A 42 14.86 22.53 -16.13
N SER A 43 15.28 23.74 -16.48
CA SER A 43 14.46 24.70 -17.22
C SER A 43 14.17 24.20 -18.64
N GLY A 44 12.88 24.22 -19.01
CA GLY A 44 12.43 23.78 -20.33
C GLY A 44 12.24 22.28 -20.49
N ALA A 45 12.46 21.50 -19.46
CA ALA A 45 12.16 20.07 -19.49
C ALA A 45 10.66 19.82 -19.71
N ARG A 46 10.36 18.74 -20.45
CA ARG A 46 9.00 18.35 -20.82
C ARG A 46 8.70 16.94 -20.32
N LEU A 47 7.63 16.77 -19.57
CA LEU A 47 7.14 15.47 -19.14
C LEU A 47 6.65 14.65 -20.33
N ARG A 48 7.06 13.39 -20.42
CA ARG A 48 6.74 12.48 -21.54
C ARG A 48 5.97 11.25 -21.12
N PHE A 49 6.26 10.73 -19.94
CA PHE A 49 5.64 9.50 -19.45
C PHE A 49 5.62 9.49 -17.93
N VAL A 50 4.57 8.92 -17.36
CA VAL A 50 4.42 8.77 -15.92
C VAL A 50 4.02 7.34 -15.58
N VAL A 51 4.64 6.80 -14.55
CA VAL A 51 4.20 5.56 -13.89
C VAL A 51 3.90 5.89 -12.44
N VAL A 52 2.73 5.52 -11.97
CA VAL A 52 2.40 5.52 -10.55
C VAL A 52 2.15 4.09 -10.09
N VAL A 53 2.86 3.69 -9.04
CA VAL A 53 2.60 2.44 -8.30
C VAL A 53 2.15 2.85 -6.92
N MET A 54 1.01 2.32 -6.47
CA MET A 54 0.40 2.74 -5.21
C MET A 54 -0.19 1.58 -4.43
N ARG A 55 -0.20 1.69 -3.11
CA ARG A 55 -0.98 0.84 -2.22
C ARG A 55 -2.44 1.25 -2.26
N HIS A 56 -3.36 0.29 -2.12
CA HIS A 56 -4.77 0.60 -1.86
C HIS A 56 -4.94 1.45 -0.59
N HIS A 57 -6.11 2.09 -0.47
CA HIS A 57 -6.49 2.92 0.67
C HIS A 57 -7.10 2.10 1.82
N LYS A 58 -7.69 2.77 2.81
CA LYS A 58 -8.21 2.20 4.05
C LYS A 58 -9.16 1.04 3.82
N HIS A 59 -8.97 0.00 4.61
CA HIS A 59 -9.74 -1.24 4.57
C HIS A 59 -9.96 -1.76 5.99
N THR A 60 -10.88 -2.71 6.15
CA THR A 60 -11.01 -3.50 7.38
C THR A 60 -9.75 -4.35 7.58
N PRO A 61 -9.39 -4.76 8.80
CA PRO A 61 -8.26 -5.65 9.02
C PRO A 61 -8.31 -6.90 8.12
N ASP A 62 -7.15 -7.32 7.61
CA ASP A 62 -7.06 -8.53 6.78
C ASP A 62 -7.26 -9.80 7.60
N ASN A 63 -6.93 -9.78 8.88
CA ASN A 63 -6.97 -10.95 9.76
C ASN A 63 -7.80 -10.68 11.00
N LEU A 64 -8.75 -11.59 11.29
CA LEU A 64 -9.52 -11.59 12.51
C LEU A 64 -8.73 -12.27 13.62
N TYR A 65 -8.60 -11.63 14.78
CA TYR A 65 -8.10 -12.31 15.98
C TYR A 65 -9.22 -13.15 16.65
N PRO A 66 -8.88 -14.20 17.41
CA PRO A 66 -9.88 -15.17 17.88
C PRO A 66 -11.09 -14.59 18.62
N SER A 67 -10.91 -13.48 19.33
CA SER A 67 -12.00 -12.83 20.10
C SER A 67 -12.67 -11.65 19.37
N GLU A 68 -12.36 -11.42 18.09
CA GLU A 68 -12.78 -10.22 17.35
C GLU A 68 -14.29 -9.95 17.44
N ARG A 69 -15.12 -10.98 17.26
CA ARG A 69 -16.57 -10.82 17.29
C ARG A 69 -17.10 -10.29 18.61
N THR A 70 -16.57 -10.77 19.72
CA THR A 70 -17.01 -10.36 21.06
C THR A 70 -16.67 -8.89 21.35
N LEU A 71 -15.71 -8.34 20.61
CA LEU A 71 -15.06 -7.06 20.88
C LEU A 71 -15.31 -6.02 19.80
N ASN A 72 -15.88 -6.42 18.64
CA ASN A 72 -16.29 -5.47 17.63
C ASN A 72 -17.51 -4.66 18.10
N PRO A 73 -17.59 -3.36 17.72
CA PRO A 73 -18.79 -2.58 17.95
C PRO A 73 -20.02 -3.33 17.39
N ILE A 74 -21.15 -3.25 18.09
CA ILE A 74 -22.41 -3.89 17.67
C ILE A 74 -22.81 -3.47 16.25
N THR A 75 -22.49 -2.25 15.88
CA THR A 75 -22.69 -1.71 14.51
C THR A 75 -21.78 -2.35 13.47
N GLY A 76 -20.66 -2.97 13.89
CA GLY A 76 -19.67 -3.53 12.98
C GLY A 76 -19.01 -2.48 12.08
N TRP A 77 -18.47 -2.95 10.96
CA TRP A 77 -17.87 -2.13 9.92
C TRP A 77 -18.88 -1.86 8.81
N ASP A 78 -18.93 -0.63 8.29
CA ASP A 78 -19.86 -0.25 7.24
C ASP A 78 -19.17 -0.18 5.87
N CYS A 79 -19.56 -1.12 5.00
CA CYS A 79 -19.20 -1.16 3.59
C CYS A 79 -20.44 -1.10 2.70
N SER A 80 -21.54 -0.57 3.20
CA SER A 80 -22.80 -0.51 2.45
C SER A 80 -22.64 0.29 1.17
N SER A 81 -23.14 -0.24 0.07
CA SER A 81 -23.23 0.45 -1.23
C SER A 81 -21.89 0.93 -1.80
N ILE A 82 -20.76 0.37 -1.35
CA ILE A 82 -19.43 0.78 -1.83
C ILE A 82 -19.08 0.16 -3.18
N ILE A 83 -19.61 -1.03 -3.50
CA ILE A 83 -19.18 -1.84 -4.63
C ILE A 83 -20.29 -2.02 -5.65
N PRO A 84 -20.54 -1.06 -6.54
CA PRO A 84 -21.31 -1.35 -7.72
C PRO A 84 -20.44 -2.17 -8.69
N GLN A 85 -20.95 -3.31 -9.13
CA GLN A 85 -20.36 -4.07 -10.24
C GLN A 85 -21.29 -3.99 -11.44
N SER A 86 -20.72 -3.69 -12.61
CA SER A 86 -21.46 -3.66 -13.87
C SER A 86 -21.22 -4.94 -14.64
N TYR A 87 -22.30 -5.64 -15.00
CA TYR A 87 -22.24 -6.86 -15.82
C TYR A 87 -22.49 -6.57 -17.30
N ALA A 88 -22.05 -7.52 -18.14
CA ALA A 88 -22.08 -7.48 -19.58
C ALA A 88 -23.20 -6.63 -20.20
N GLY A 89 -22.84 -5.65 -21.01
CA GLY A 89 -23.78 -4.74 -21.63
C GLY A 89 -24.23 -3.54 -20.80
N GLY A 90 -23.71 -3.36 -19.60
CA GLY A 90 -23.97 -2.18 -18.75
C GLY A 90 -25.40 -2.04 -18.24
N THR A 91 -26.16 -3.12 -18.25
CA THR A 91 -27.60 -3.08 -17.95
C THR A 91 -27.95 -3.31 -16.49
N ALA A 92 -27.04 -3.90 -15.71
CA ALA A 92 -27.25 -4.13 -14.27
C ALA A 92 -26.07 -3.60 -13.46
N GLN A 93 -26.37 -2.86 -12.41
CA GLN A 93 -25.44 -2.56 -11.33
C GLN A 93 -25.85 -3.37 -10.10
N ILE A 94 -24.91 -4.08 -9.52
CA ILE A 94 -25.15 -4.81 -8.28
C ILE A 94 -24.21 -4.31 -7.18
N PHE A 95 -24.69 -4.40 -5.95
CA PHE A 95 -23.90 -4.19 -4.74
C PHE A 95 -23.68 -5.54 -4.07
N THR A 96 -22.47 -5.73 -3.54
CA THR A 96 -22.18 -6.90 -2.71
C THR A 96 -21.94 -6.43 -1.28
N GLU A 97 -22.67 -7.01 -0.35
CA GLU A 97 -22.53 -6.72 1.08
C GLU A 97 -22.46 -8.04 1.83
N THR A 98 -21.61 -8.12 2.85
CA THR A 98 -21.58 -9.28 3.73
C THR A 98 -22.85 -9.32 4.57
N SER A 99 -23.51 -10.44 4.59
CA SER A 99 -24.72 -10.68 5.38
C SER A 99 -24.55 -11.92 6.24
N THR A 100 -24.52 -11.73 7.54
CA THR A 100 -24.42 -12.84 8.50
C THR A 100 -25.80 -13.28 8.96
N PRO A 101 -26.23 -14.53 8.68
CA PRO A 101 -27.49 -15.05 9.18
C PRO A 101 -27.51 -15.10 10.70
N PHE A 102 -28.63 -14.68 11.30
CA PHE A 102 -28.86 -14.84 12.71
C PHE A 102 -28.85 -16.33 13.11
N LEU A 103 -28.15 -16.70 14.14
CA LEU A 103 -27.98 -18.09 14.62
C LEU A 103 -27.14 -19.01 13.70
N HIS A 104 -26.29 -18.47 12.83
CA HIS A 104 -25.36 -19.31 12.10
C HIS A 104 -24.32 -19.96 13.05
N PRO A 105 -24.07 -21.29 12.96
CA PRO A 105 -23.21 -21.99 13.94
C PRO A 105 -21.76 -21.53 13.93
N PHE A 106 -21.30 -20.86 12.88
CA PHE A 106 -19.96 -20.30 12.76
C PHE A 106 -19.93 -18.77 12.81
N ALA A 107 -21.03 -18.13 13.23
CA ALA A 107 -21.14 -16.68 13.25
C ALA A 107 -20.12 -15.99 14.17
N ASP A 108 -19.54 -16.68 15.15
CA ASP A 108 -18.49 -16.16 16.06
C ASP A 108 -17.14 -15.95 15.39
N ARG A 109 -16.98 -16.38 14.15
CA ARG A 109 -15.73 -16.28 13.39
C ARG A 109 -15.78 -15.24 12.28
N ILE A 110 -16.84 -14.45 12.22
CA ILE A 110 -17.06 -13.50 11.14
C ILE A 110 -17.38 -12.10 11.66
N TRP A 111 -17.12 -11.11 10.81
CA TRP A 111 -17.34 -9.71 11.10
C TRP A 111 -18.81 -9.39 11.37
N ALA A 112 -19.02 -8.44 12.29
CA ALA A 112 -20.29 -7.73 12.35
C ALA A 112 -20.30 -6.60 11.30
N GLY A 113 -21.49 -6.30 10.75
CA GLY A 113 -21.66 -5.26 9.73
C GLY A 113 -21.71 -5.82 8.32
N THR A 114 -21.40 -4.98 7.34
CA THR A 114 -21.55 -5.27 5.91
C THR A 114 -20.23 -5.52 5.19
N CYS A 115 -19.11 -5.49 5.91
CA CYS A 115 -17.76 -5.72 5.37
C CYS A 115 -17.30 -7.16 5.55
N ASP A 116 -16.43 -7.60 4.66
CA ASP A 116 -15.56 -8.76 4.87
C ASP A 116 -14.17 -8.30 5.34
N SER A 117 -13.31 -9.24 5.75
CA SER A 117 -11.92 -8.92 6.11
C SER A 117 -11.15 -8.38 4.90
N GLY A 118 -10.30 -7.39 5.11
CA GLY A 118 -9.52 -6.77 4.05
C GLY A 118 -10.33 -5.98 3.02
N GLN A 119 -11.60 -5.72 3.25
CA GLN A 119 -12.44 -4.98 2.32
C GLN A 119 -12.20 -3.48 2.40
N LEU A 120 -12.13 -2.79 1.24
CA LEU A 120 -12.07 -1.33 1.18
C LEU A 120 -13.27 -0.74 1.92
N THR A 121 -13.03 0.24 2.75
CA THR A 121 -14.10 0.96 3.48
C THR A 121 -14.58 2.18 2.70
N ARG A 122 -15.69 2.77 3.13
CA ARG A 122 -16.19 4.03 2.56
C ARG A 122 -15.15 5.15 2.68
N GLU A 123 -14.49 5.25 3.82
CA GLU A 123 -13.43 6.24 4.03
C GLU A 123 -12.24 6.01 3.09
N GLY A 124 -11.87 4.75 2.86
CA GLY A 124 -10.81 4.40 1.90
C GLY A 124 -11.19 4.76 0.47
N LEU A 125 -12.46 4.61 0.09
CA LEU A 125 -12.96 5.03 -1.21
C LEU A 125 -12.89 6.56 -1.37
N ASP A 126 -13.31 7.32 -0.35
CA ASP A 126 -13.30 8.77 -0.38
C ASP A 126 -11.85 9.33 -0.41
N ASP A 127 -10.92 8.70 0.33
CA ASP A 127 -9.49 9.01 0.25
C ASP A 127 -8.91 8.77 -1.15
N ALA A 128 -9.29 7.65 -1.79
CA ALA A 128 -8.85 7.35 -3.16
C ALA A 128 -9.40 8.34 -4.19
N ILE A 129 -10.65 8.79 -4.04
CA ILE A 129 -11.23 9.85 -4.88
C ILE A 129 -10.44 11.15 -4.73
N LYS A 130 -10.10 11.52 -3.49
CA LYS A 130 -9.29 12.71 -3.23
C LYS A 130 -7.90 12.58 -3.86
N HIS A 131 -7.25 11.44 -3.69
CA HIS A 131 -5.94 11.16 -4.28
C HIS A 131 -5.99 11.32 -5.81
N GLY A 132 -7.03 10.76 -6.48
CA GLY A 132 -7.22 10.95 -7.92
C GLY A 132 -7.37 12.42 -8.33
N ARG A 133 -8.09 13.21 -7.54
CA ARG A 133 -8.26 14.65 -7.77
C ARG A 133 -6.93 15.39 -7.63
N ASP A 134 -6.16 15.08 -6.60
CA ASP A 134 -4.85 15.71 -6.36
C ASP A 134 -3.85 15.33 -7.47
N PHE A 135 -3.86 14.07 -7.92
CA PHE A 135 -3.06 13.60 -9.04
C PHE A 135 -3.41 14.34 -10.34
N TRP A 136 -4.70 14.52 -10.62
CA TRP A 136 -5.18 15.30 -11.77
C TRP A 136 -4.74 16.76 -11.70
N GLY A 137 -4.85 17.37 -10.53
CA GLY A 137 -4.39 18.74 -10.28
C GLY A 137 -2.91 18.96 -10.62
N VAL A 138 -2.07 17.94 -10.49
CA VAL A 138 -0.65 18.01 -10.89
C VAL A 138 -0.50 17.75 -12.39
N TYR A 139 -0.94 16.59 -12.89
CA TYR A 139 -0.59 16.12 -14.22
C TYR A 139 -1.45 16.71 -15.34
N HIS A 140 -2.63 17.23 -15.03
CA HIS A 140 -3.46 17.99 -15.96
C HIS A 140 -3.35 19.48 -15.71
N ASP A 141 -3.78 19.98 -14.51
CA ASP A 141 -3.98 21.42 -14.30
C ASP A 141 -2.64 22.18 -14.27
N ARG A 142 -1.61 21.65 -13.61
CA ARG A 142 -0.31 22.35 -13.52
C ARG A 142 0.63 22.06 -14.69
N LEU A 143 0.66 20.81 -15.15
CA LEU A 143 1.66 20.37 -16.15
C LEU A 143 1.10 20.31 -17.58
N GLY A 144 -0.24 20.27 -17.74
CA GLY A 144 -0.86 20.10 -19.06
C GLY A 144 -0.42 18.79 -19.75
N PHE A 145 -0.03 17.80 -18.98
CA PHE A 145 0.51 16.56 -19.50
C PHE A 145 -0.59 15.59 -19.95
N LEU A 146 -1.58 15.36 -19.10
CA LEU A 146 -2.78 14.61 -19.43
C LEU A 146 -3.84 15.57 -19.97
N GLU A 147 -4.48 15.24 -21.09
CA GLU A 147 -5.51 16.08 -21.68
C GLU A 147 -6.90 15.60 -21.29
N HIS A 148 -7.09 14.28 -21.26
CA HIS A 148 -8.36 13.64 -20.96
C HIS A 148 -8.16 12.36 -20.16
N VAL A 149 -9.13 12.03 -19.29
CA VAL A 149 -9.20 10.70 -18.68
C VAL A 149 -9.84 9.74 -19.70
N ASN A 150 -8.99 9.00 -20.40
CA ASN A 150 -9.40 8.02 -21.40
C ASN A 150 -8.39 6.85 -21.52
N GLU A 151 -8.87 5.73 -22.06
CA GLU A 151 -8.10 4.49 -22.22
C GLU A 151 -6.92 4.56 -23.21
N LYS A 152 -6.82 5.64 -24.01
CA LYS A 152 -5.71 5.84 -24.95
C LYS A 152 -4.52 6.49 -24.28
N GLU A 153 -4.78 7.30 -23.24
CA GLU A 153 -3.74 8.01 -22.48
C GLU A 153 -3.35 7.29 -21.21
N ILE A 154 -4.27 6.52 -20.58
CA ILE A 154 -4.09 5.94 -19.27
C ILE A 154 -4.27 4.41 -19.34
N TYR A 155 -3.23 3.69 -18.93
CA TYR A 155 -3.26 2.26 -18.68
C TYR A 155 -3.45 2.01 -17.18
N VAL A 156 -4.38 1.12 -16.81
CA VAL A 156 -4.66 0.78 -15.42
C VAL A 156 -4.49 -0.71 -15.20
N ARG A 157 -3.71 -1.07 -14.21
CA ARG A 157 -3.55 -2.45 -13.75
C ARG A 157 -3.71 -2.53 -12.23
N THR A 158 -4.41 -3.55 -11.77
CA THR A 158 -4.65 -3.83 -10.35
C THR A 158 -4.26 -5.28 -10.04
N SER A 159 -4.21 -5.64 -8.77
CA SER A 159 -4.25 -7.04 -8.36
C SER A 159 -5.66 -7.61 -8.52
N MET A 160 -5.83 -8.90 -8.26
CA MET A 160 -7.15 -9.56 -8.26
C MET A 160 -8.03 -9.15 -7.07
N GLU A 161 -7.44 -8.53 -6.05
CA GLU A 161 -8.15 -8.11 -4.85
C GLU A 161 -9.16 -6.99 -5.15
N PRO A 162 -10.43 -7.12 -4.74
CA PRO A 162 -11.47 -6.11 -5.01
C PRO A 162 -11.08 -4.70 -4.54
N ARG A 163 -10.40 -4.57 -3.40
CA ARG A 163 -9.97 -3.27 -2.85
C ARG A 163 -9.06 -2.50 -3.78
N THR A 164 -8.18 -3.16 -4.54
CA THR A 164 -7.30 -2.49 -5.50
C THR A 164 -8.05 -2.03 -6.74
N GLN A 165 -9.03 -2.82 -7.19
CA GLN A 165 -9.90 -2.48 -8.32
C GLN A 165 -10.79 -1.27 -7.99
N GLN A 166 -11.34 -1.25 -6.77
CA GLN A 166 -12.15 -0.15 -6.27
C GLN A 166 -11.34 1.16 -6.15
N VAL A 167 -10.12 1.08 -5.64
CA VAL A 167 -9.21 2.23 -5.59
C VAL A 167 -8.89 2.75 -6.98
N ALA A 168 -8.61 1.88 -7.96
CA ALA A 168 -8.38 2.30 -9.34
C ALA A 168 -9.59 3.05 -9.92
N GLY A 169 -10.81 2.54 -9.71
CA GLY A 169 -12.05 3.20 -10.12
C GLY A 169 -12.24 4.55 -9.43
N ALA A 170 -11.97 4.62 -8.13
CA ALA A 170 -12.05 5.85 -7.33
C ALA A 170 -11.05 6.91 -7.80
N MET A 171 -9.81 6.51 -8.10
CA MET A 171 -8.79 7.39 -8.68
C MET A 171 -9.27 7.98 -10.01
N LEU A 172 -9.74 7.16 -10.93
CA LEU A 172 -10.25 7.62 -12.23
C LEU A 172 -11.45 8.57 -12.06
N TYR A 173 -12.37 8.26 -11.14
CA TYR A 173 -13.48 9.15 -10.80
C TYR A 173 -13.03 10.47 -10.19
N GLY A 174 -12.03 10.43 -9.33
CA GLY A 174 -11.42 11.64 -8.75
C GLY A 174 -10.74 12.52 -9.80
N MET A 175 -10.10 11.91 -10.80
CA MET A 175 -9.49 12.60 -11.94
C MET A 175 -10.55 13.27 -12.85
N ASP A 176 -11.61 12.54 -13.20
CA ASP A 176 -12.73 13.05 -13.97
C ASP A 176 -14.03 12.34 -13.58
N PRO A 177 -14.96 13.01 -12.87
CA PRO A 177 -16.25 12.42 -12.46
C PRO A 177 -17.09 11.89 -13.62
N ASN A 178 -16.87 12.34 -14.85
CA ASN A 178 -17.59 11.81 -16.02
C ASN A 178 -17.19 10.39 -16.40
N THR A 179 -16.13 9.86 -15.79
CA THR A 179 -15.74 8.44 -15.96
C THR A 179 -16.76 7.47 -15.35
N ALA A 180 -17.58 7.91 -14.39
CA ALA A 180 -18.60 7.09 -13.73
C ALA A 180 -19.61 6.43 -14.69
N SER A 181 -19.80 7.00 -15.87
CA SER A 181 -20.72 6.46 -16.90
C SER A 181 -20.01 5.66 -17.99
N LYS A 182 -18.69 5.49 -17.91
CA LYS A 182 -17.88 4.83 -18.94
C LYS A 182 -17.43 3.45 -18.46
N GLN A 183 -17.31 2.52 -19.40
CA GLN A 183 -16.60 1.28 -19.17
C GLN A 183 -15.09 1.54 -19.27
N TRP A 184 -14.35 0.98 -18.33
CA TRP A 184 -12.91 1.14 -18.28
C TRP A 184 -12.19 -0.21 -18.24
N PRO A 185 -11.23 -0.47 -19.15
CA PRO A 185 -10.44 -1.69 -19.09
C PRO A 185 -9.42 -1.60 -17.93
N VAL A 186 -9.60 -2.42 -16.92
CA VAL A 186 -8.63 -2.63 -15.84
C VAL A 186 -8.00 -4.00 -16.02
N TYR A 187 -6.68 -4.04 -16.09
CA TYR A 187 -5.92 -5.25 -16.35
C TYR A 187 -5.45 -5.89 -15.04
N MET A 188 -5.42 -7.21 -15.03
CA MET A 188 -4.91 -8.03 -13.93
C MET A 188 -3.97 -9.09 -14.49
N GLN A 189 -3.01 -9.54 -13.68
CA GLN A 189 -2.20 -10.71 -14.00
C GLN A 189 -2.70 -11.92 -13.20
N PRO A 190 -2.49 -13.15 -13.71
CA PRO A 190 -2.69 -14.34 -12.89
C PRO A 190 -1.87 -14.27 -11.59
N ASP A 191 -2.44 -14.71 -10.48
CA ASP A 191 -1.87 -14.59 -9.13
C ASP A 191 -0.41 -15.10 -9.04
N ILE A 192 -0.12 -16.24 -9.65
CA ILE A 192 1.22 -16.85 -9.65
C ILE A 192 2.32 -16.01 -10.30
N ILE A 193 1.97 -14.98 -11.06
CA ILE A 193 2.92 -14.07 -11.74
C ILE A 193 2.64 -12.59 -11.44
N ASP A 194 1.65 -12.30 -10.60
CA ASP A 194 1.26 -10.91 -10.33
C ASP A 194 2.29 -10.21 -9.43
N SER A 195 2.99 -9.22 -9.99
CA SER A 195 3.94 -8.40 -9.25
C SER A 195 3.29 -7.43 -8.24
N LEU A 196 1.98 -7.24 -8.33
CA LEU A 196 1.22 -6.40 -7.38
C LEU A 196 0.74 -7.19 -6.15
N VAL A 197 0.67 -8.53 -6.27
CA VAL A 197 0.55 -9.44 -5.13
C VAL A 197 1.82 -10.29 -5.14
N PRO A 198 2.87 -9.96 -4.36
CA PRO A 198 4.15 -10.62 -4.48
C PRO A 198 4.13 -12.04 -3.88
N ASN A 199 3.27 -12.87 -4.43
CA ASN A 199 3.10 -14.28 -4.08
C ASN A 199 3.54 -15.18 -5.25
N TYR A 200 4.73 -14.92 -5.77
CA TYR A 200 5.27 -15.71 -6.87
C TYR A 200 5.47 -17.16 -6.48
N ALA A 201 5.24 -18.07 -7.43
CA ALA A 201 5.66 -19.47 -7.34
C ALA A 201 7.19 -19.56 -7.45
N CYS A 202 7.88 -19.02 -6.47
CA CYS A 202 9.34 -19.01 -6.38
C CYS A 202 9.79 -19.55 -5.02
N PRO A 203 10.09 -20.85 -4.90
CA PRO A 203 10.49 -21.47 -3.63
C PRO A 203 11.68 -20.78 -2.97
N VAL A 204 12.63 -20.28 -3.76
CA VAL A 204 13.81 -19.58 -3.26
C VAL A 204 13.44 -18.28 -2.54
N ALA A 205 12.39 -17.57 -2.96
CA ALA A 205 11.94 -16.38 -2.24
C ALA A 205 11.47 -16.69 -0.83
N GLY A 206 10.68 -17.77 -0.68
CA GLY A 206 10.25 -18.26 0.64
C GLY A 206 11.43 -18.71 1.50
N GLN A 207 12.40 -19.42 0.89
CA GLN A 207 13.61 -19.86 1.59
C GLN A 207 14.44 -18.67 2.09
N LEU A 208 14.71 -17.66 1.25
CA LEU A 208 15.48 -16.46 1.63
C LEU A 208 14.79 -15.67 2.75
N ARG A 209 13.47 -15.61 2.73
CA ARG A 209 12.70 -15.01 3.83
C ARG A 209 12.87 -15.82 5.12
N ALA A 210 12.74 -17.14 5.06
CA ALA A 210 12.92 -17.99 6.23
C ALA A 210 14.35 -17.88 6.79
N GLU A 211 15.37 -17.80 5.92
CA GLU A 211 16.76 -17.58 6.33
C GLU A 211 16.94 -16.23 7.03
N ALA A 212 16.36 -15.15 6.49
CA ALA A 212 16.38 -13.82 7.13
C ALA A 212 15.72 -13.85 8.51
N GLN A 213 14.59 -14.53 8.65
CA GLN A 213 13.89 -14.70 9.93
C GLN A 213 14.59 -15.64 10.91
N ALA A 214 15.50 -16.50 10.45
CA ALA A 214 16.34 -17.35 11.29
C ALA A 214 17.61 -16.65 11.81
N MET A 215 17.94 -15.46 11.30
CA MET A 215 19.13 -14.73 11.75
C MET A 215 18.97 -14.21 13.19
N SER A 216 20.12 -14.05 13.89
CA SER A 216 20.12 -13.57 15.27
C SER A 216 19.40 -12.24 15.42
N SER A 217 19.58 -11.31 14.49
CA SER A 217 18.91 -9.99 14.54
C SER A 217 17.38 -10.10 14.58
N TRP A 218 16.81 -11.06 13.82
CA TRP A 218 15.38 -11.31 13.86
C TRP A 218 14.96 -12.02 15.16
N MET A 219 15.67 -13.06 15.55
CA MET A 219 15.36 -13.80 16.77
C MET A 219 15.50 -12.91 18.02
N ASP A 220 16.52 -12.06 18.06
CA ASP A 220 16.76 -11.16 19.18
C ASP A 220 15.64 -10.11 19.33
N HIS A 221 15.08 -9.59 18.23
CA HIS A 221 13.98 -8.65 18.33
C HIS A 221 12.69 -9.29 18.89
N LEU A 222 12.40 -10.53 18.51
CA LEU A 222 11.27 -11.26 19.10
C LEU A 222 11.45 -11.48 20.61
N VAL A 223 12.66 -11.89 21.02
CA VAL A 223 13.00 -12.04 22.44
C VAL A 223 12.88 -10.70 23.19
N GLN A 224 13.38 -9.63 22.59
CA GLN A 224 13.34 -8.27 23.17
C GLN A 224 11.91 -7.79 23.43
N HIS A 225 10.96 -8.21 22.59
CA HIS A 225 9.57 -7.81 22.66
C HIS A 225 8.64 -8.90 23.23
N GLU A 226 9.18 -9.98 23.82
CA GLU A 226 8.39 -11.08 24.39
C GLU A 226 7.33 -10.62 25.40
N SER A 227 7.63 -9.60 26.20
CA SER A 227 6.67 -9.06 27.18
C SER A 227 5.50 -8.34 26.51
N LEU A 228 5.73 -7.67 25.39
CA LEU A 228 4.66 -7.08 24.56
C LEU A 228 3.84 -8.20 23.91
N GLN A 229 4.50 -9.16 23.28
CA GLN A 229 3.85 -10.29 22.63
C GLN A 229 2.89 -11.00 23.61
N ARG A 230 3.34 -11.29 24.81
CA ARG A 230 2.51 -11.94 25.84
C ARG A 230 1.26 -11.12 26.20
N ARG A 231 1.39 -9.80 26.37
CA ARG A 231 0.22 -8.93 26.63
C ARG A 231 -0.76 -8.92 25.46
N LEU A 232 -0.27 -8.89 24.24
CA LEU A 232 -1.10 -8.94 23.04
C LEU A 232 -1.80 -10.30 22.92
N ASP A 233 -1.08 -11.39 23.15
CA ASP A 233 -1.61 -12.74 23.13
C ASP A 233 -2.73 -12.95 24.16
N GLU A 234 -2.53 -12.47 25.36
CA GLU A 234 -3.54 -12.53 26.44
C GLU A 234 -4.78 -11.69 26.12
N THR A 235 -4.59 -10.54 25.46
CA THR A 235 -5.69 -9.65 25.11
C THR A 235 -6.48 -10.14 23.89
N LEU A 236 -5.79 -10.67 22.89
CA LEU A 236 -6.38 -11.01 21.61
C LEU A 236 -6.69 -12.50 21.45
N GLY A 237 -6.15 -13.34 22.35
CA GLY A 237 -6.30 -14.79 22.29
C GLY A 237 -5.43 -15.44 21.23
N THR A 238 -4.28 -14.84 20.92
CA THR A 238 -3.38 -15.26 19.82
C THR A 238 -2.24 -16.18 20.25
N THR A 239 -2.21 -16.58 21.52
CA THR A 239 -1.20 -17.48 22.10
C THR A 239 -1.04 -18.75 21.26
N GLY A 240 0.19 -19.01 20.79
CA GLY A 240 0.53 -20.22 20.01
C GLY A 240 0.01 -20.24 18.59
N LEU A 241 -0.45 -19.11 18.07
CA LEU A 241 -0.81 -18.95 16.66
C LEU A 241 0.39 -18.43 15.88
N ASP A 242 1.06 -19.31 15.12
CA ASP A 242 2.29 -18.98 14.38
C ASP A 242 2.16 -17.71 13.51
N ALA A 243 1.02 -17.52 12.87
CA ALA A 243 0.74 -16.33 12.06
C ALA A 243 0.80 -15.01 12.84
N TRP A 244 0.55 -15.03 14.16
CA TRP A 244 0.57 -13.87 15.05
C TRP A 244 1.86 -13.77 15.88
N ASN A 245 2.63 -14.85 15.96
CA ASN A 245 3.79 -14.92 16.84
C ASN A 245 5.14 -14.93 16.09
N SER A 246 5.15 -15.09 14.76
CA SER A 246 6.37 -15.08 13.95
C SER A 246 6.84 -13.68 13.55
N TRP A 247 5.94 -12.71 13.55
CA TRP A 247 6.17 -11.29 13.31
C TRP A 247 4.94 -10.46 13.70
N TYR A 248 5.01 -9.12 13.62
CA TYR A 248 3.98 -8.23 14.15
C TYR A 248 2.98 -7.70 13.10
N ASP A 249 3.00 -8.20 11.86
CA ASP A 249 2.20 -7.68 10.76
C ASP A 249 0.68 -7.71 11.01
N HIS A 250 0.17 -8.80 11.57
CA HIS A 250 -1.26 -8.95 11.85
C HIS A 250 -1.73 -7.97 12.93
N PHE A 251 -0.91 -7.75 13.97
CA PHE A 251 -1.19 -6.73 14.98
C PHE A 251 -1.11 -5.32 14.37
N PHE A 252 -0.08 -5.06 13.55
CA PHE A 252 0.08 -3.78 12.88
C PHE A 252 -1.13 -3.45 12.01
N ASP A 253 -1.56 -4.38 11.16
CA ASP A 253 -2.72 -4.22 10.28
C ASP A 253 -4.00 -3.97 11.09
N THR A 254 -4.29 -4.81 12.10
CA THR A 254 -5.47 -4.67 12.94
C THR A 254 -5.51 -3.33 13.68
N PHE A 255 -4.38 -2.88 14.24
CA PHE A 255 -4.34 -1.62 15.00
C PHE A 255 -4.41 -0.41 14.08
N THR A 256 -3.74 -0.47 12.93
CA THR A 256 -3.81 0.57 11.90
C THR A 256 -5.24 0.72 11.38
N ALA A 257 -5.87 -0.38 10.96
CA ALA A 257 -7.23 -0.35 10.45
C ALA A 257 -8.20 0.26 11.47
N ARG A 258 -8.16 -0.19 12.73
CA ARG A 258 -9.02 0.36 13.79
C ARG A 258 -8.77 1.83 14.07
N THR A 259 -7.50 2.20 14.27
CA THR A 259 -7.14 3.59 14.56
C THR A 259 -7.53 4.52 13.41
N CYS A 260 -7.35 4.09 12.18
CA CYS A 260 -7.67 4.87 10.99
C CYS A 260 -9.17 5.10 10.75
N HIS A 261 -10.01 4.29 11.38
CA HIS A 261 -11.47 4.44 11.33
C HIS A 261 -12.06 4.97 12.66
N GLY A 262 -11.22 5.44 13.58
CA GLY A 262 -11.69 5.94 14.87
C GLY A 262 -12.26 4.85 15.78
N HIS A 263 -12.01 3.56 15.48
CA HIS A 263 -12.40 2.46 16.35
C HIS A 263 -11.44 2.34 17.54
N PRO A 264 -11.92 1.92 18.71
CA PRO A 264 -11.06 1.67 19.85
C PRO A 264 -10.09 0.52 19.57
N LEU A 265 -8.91 0.58 20.19
CA LEU A 265 -7.98 -0.57 20.19
C LEU A 265 -8.65 -1.80 20.81
N PRO A 266 -8.25 -3.02 20.43
CA PRO A 266 -8.89 -4.24 20.89
C PRO A 266 -8.87 -4.39 22.43
N CYS A 267 -9.94 -4.95 22.98
CA CYS A 267 -10.05 -5.35 24.39
C CYS A 267 -10.43 -6.83 24.45
N ASN A 268 -10.12 -7.51 25.55
CA ASN A 268 -10.64 -8.84 25.83
C ASN A 268 -11.99 -8.80 26.54
N VAL A 269 -12.60 -9.96 26.72
CA VAL A 269 -13.91 -10.09 27.38
C VAL A 269 -13.92 -9.65 28.83
N SER A 270 -12.76 -9.59 29.49
CA SER A 270 -12.62 -9.07 30.87
C SER A 270 -12.44 -7.55 30.93
N GLY A 271 -12.38 -6.87 29.76
CA GLY A 271 -12.22 -5.43 29.67
C GLY A 271 -10.77 -4.96 29.70
N ALA A 272 -9.78 -5.84 29.65
CA ALA A 272 -8.38 -5.46 29.43
C ALA A 272 -8.17 -5.12 27.94
N CYS A 273 -7.63 -3.94 27.68
CA CYS A 273 -7.46 -3.42 26.32
C CYS A 273 -5.98 -3.27 25.95
N VAL A 274 -5.69 -3.35 24.65
CA VAL A 274 -4.41 -2.92 24.10
C VAL A 274 -4.21 -1.43 24.40
N SER A 275 -3.07 -1.09 24.99
CA SER A 275 -2.76 0.31 25.31
C SER A 275 -2.26 1.07 24.08
N GLN A 276 -2.32 2.41 24.13
CA GLN A 276 -1.74 3.25 23.08
C GLN A 276 -0.22 3.08 22.98
N GLU A 277 0.45 2.81 24.10
CA GLU A 277 1.87 2.50 24.14
C GLU A 277 2.18 1.18 23.44
N ASP A 278 1.39 0.13 23.69
CA ASP A 278 1.56 -1.15 23.00
C ASP A 278 1.33 -1.01 21.51
N ALA A 279 0.32 -0.25 21.09
CA ALA A 279 0.09 0.01 19.66
C ALA A 279 1.26 0.77 19.00
N LYS A 280 1.80 1.81 19.65
CA LYS A 280 2.99 2.52 19.18
C LYS A 280 4.21 1.62 19.06
N MET A 281 4.40 0.71 20.01
CA MET A 281 5.48 -0.29 19.93
C MET A 281 5.28 -1.21 18.74
N VAL A 282 4.06 -1.71 18.51
CA VAL A 282 3.73 -2.53 17.32
C VAL A 282 4.04 -1.79 16.03
N PHE A 283 3.67 -0.52 15.90
CA PHE A 283 4.00 0.28 14.70
C PHE A 283 5.51 0.44 14.51
N SER A 284 6.25 0.69 15.59
CA SER A 284 7.71 0.79 15.52
C SER A 284 8.38 -0.53 15.14
N ILE A 285 7.86 -1.65 15.67
CA ILE A 285 8.36 -2.99 15.35
C ILE A 285 8.05 -3.34 13.90
N GLY A 286 6.82 -3.11 13.44
CA GLY A 286 6.43 -3.38 12.06
C GLY A 286 7.27 -2.56 11.04
N ASP A 287 7.56 -1.29 11.34
CA ASP A 287 8.48 -0.49 10.52
C ASP A 287 9.88 -1.13 10.47
N TRP A 288 10.39 -1.60 11.62
CA TRP A 288 11.68 -2.28 11.68
C TRP A 288 11.66 -3.61 10.92
N GLU A 289 10.62 -4.43 11.09
CA GLU A 289 10.47 -5.73 10.42
C GLU A 289 10.43 -5.57 8.90
N TYR A 290 9.67 -4.59 8.39
CA TYR A 290 9.61 -4.30 6.96
C TYR A 290 10.96 -3.81 6.42
N ASN A 291 11.61 -2.89 7.13
CA ASN A 291 12.94 -2.46 6.72
C ASN A 291 13.97 -3.60 6.76
N TYR A 292 13.93 -4.43 7.80
CA TYR A 292 14.86 -5.54 7.93
C TYR A 292 14.67 -6.57 6.80
N ILE A 293 13.48 -7.09 6.62
CA ILE A 293 13.19 -8.16 5.64
C ILE A 293 13.43 -7.69 4.19
N PHE A 294 13.08 -6.45 3.86
CA PHE A 294 13.10 -5.99 2.47
C PHE A 294 14.33 -5.14 2.11
N ASN A 295 15.07 -4.64 3.08
CA ASN A 295 16.19 -3.72 2.84
C ASN A 295 17.49 -4.13 3.52
N ASP A 296 17.50 -4.46 4.83
CA ASP A 296 18.71 -4.64 5.61
C ASP A 296 19.22 -6.07 5.68
N ALA A 297 18.33 -7.08 5.61
CA ALA A 297 18.75 -8.48 5.65
C ALA A 297 19.65 -8.79 4.44
N PRO A 298 20.73 -9.58 4.61
CA PRO A 298 21.59 -9.99 3.48
C PRO A 298 20.82 -10.67 2.35
N GLN A 299 19.68 -11.26 2.68
CA GLN A 299 18.74 -11.91 1.77
C GLN A 299 17.65 -10.96 1.25
N ALA A 300 17.70 -9.66 1.64
CA ALA A 300 16.72 -8.67 1.24
C ALA A 300 16.49 -8.75 -0.27
N SER A 301 15.26 -9.01 -0.64
CA SER A 301 14.97 -9.57 -1.93
C SER A 301 15.22 -8.59 -3.08
N GLN A 302 16.02 -9.02 -4.00
CA GLN A 302 16.24 -8.44 -5.32
C GLN A 302 15.07 -8.71 -6.29
N TYR A 303 13.86 -9.04 -5.78
CA TYR A 303 12.78 -9.65 -6.55
C TYR A 303 11.71 -8.68 -7.05
N VAL A 304 12.04 -7.46 -7.41
CA VAL A 304 11.05 -6.58 -8.03
C VAL A 304 11.34 -6.44 -9.52
N LYS A 305 10.73 -7.27 -10.34
CA LYS A 305 10.59 -7.02 -11.76
C LYS A 305 9.20 -6.47 -12.06
N LEU A 306 9.07 -5.16 -12.07
CA LEU A 306 7.97 -4.51 -12.75
C LEU A 306 8.26 -4.57 -14.26
N THR A 307 7.58 -5.46 -14.97
CA THR A 307 7.61 -5.46 -16.42
C THR A 307 6.74 -4.31 -16.92
N PHE A 308 7.37 -3.19 -17.23
CA PHE A 308 6.73 -2.14 -18.00
C PHE A 308 6.69 -2.59 -19.47
N GLY A 309 5.49 -2.80 -20.01
CA GLY A 309 5.30 -2.98 -21.43
C GLY A 309 5.74 -1.73 -22.21
N ARG A 310 5.92 -1.83 -23.54
CA ARG A 310 6.22 -0.66 -24.37
C ARG A 310 5.12 0.38 -24.19
N PRO A 311 5.45 1.61 -23.80
CA PRO A 311 4.47 2.63 -23.47
C PRO A 311 3.71 3.06 -24.74
N LYS A 312 2.44 2.66 -24.82
CA LYS A 312 1.48 3.23 -25.78
C LYS A 312 0.68 4.39 -25.15
N HIS A 313 0.77 4.51 -23.83
CA HIS A 313 0.00 5.43 -23.01
C HIS A 313 0.93 6.48 -22.40
N LYS A 314 0.39 7.62 -22.02
CA LYS A 314 1.12 8.67 -21.30
C LYS A 314 1.30 8.31 -19.82
N LEU A 315 0.29 7.66 -19.23
CA LEU A 315 0.25 7.28 -17.81
C LEU A 315 0.01 5.78 -17.65
N HIS A 316 0.81 5.13 -16.82
CA HIS A 316 0.55 3.80 -16.30
C HIS A 316 0.26 3.88 -14.79
N MET A 317 -0.92 3.41 -14.40
CA MET A 317 -1.35 3.34 -13.00
C MET A 317 -1.39 1.88 -12.53
N TYR A 318 -0.67 1.57 -11.47
CA TYR A 318 -0.62 0.26 -10.85
C TYR A 318 -1.11 0.38 -9.41
N VAL A 319 -2.19 -0.32 -9.07
CA VAL A 319 -2.72 -0.36 -7.70
C VAL A 319 -2.48 -1.73 -7.10
N GLY A 320 -1.67 -1.78 -6.07
CA GLY A 320 -1.26 -3.00 -5.39
C GLY A 320 -1.33 -2.87 -3.86
N HIS A 321 -0.36 -3.48 -3.19
CA HIS A 321 -0.31 -3.67 -1.76
C HIS A 321 0.99 -3.11 -1.15
N ASP A 322 1.06 -3.05 0.17
CA ASP A 322 2.28 -2.65 0.91
C ASP A 322 3.49 -3.53 0.57
N GLY A 323 3.28 -4.84 0.45
CA GLY A 323 4.35 -5.77 0.06
C GLY A 323 4.97 -5.47 -1.31
N SER A 324 4.18 -5.02 -2.31
CA SER A 324 4.72 -4.59 -3.60
C SER A 324 5.44 -3.24 -3.48
N MET A 325 4.89 -2.32 -2.68
CA MET A 325 5.46 -0.98 -2.49
C MET A 325 6.83 -1.03 -1.80
N VAL A 326 6.94 -1.80 -0.71
CA VAL A 326 8.21 -1.90 0.04
C VAL A 326 9.31 -2.56 -0.79
N ARG A 327 8.97 -3.57 -1.60
CA ARG A 327 9.94 -4.20 -2.51
C ARG A 327 10.41 -3.24 -3.60
N LEU A 328 9.48 -2.50 -4.21
CA LEU A 328 9.85 -1.47 -5.19
C LEU A 328 10.75 -0.41 -4.56
N ALA A 329 10.41 0.08 -3.38
CA ALA A 329 11.22 1.06 -2.65
C ALA A 329 12.61 0.53 -2.33
N ALA A 330 12.73 -0.72 -1.87
CA ALA A 330 14.01 -1.37 -1.60
C ALA A 330 14.85 -1.56 -2.87
N GLY A 331 14.23 -2.08 -3.95
CA GLY A 331 14.90 -2.26 -5.24
C GLY A 331 15.43 -0.95 -5.84
N LEU A 332 14.68 0.14 -5.69
CA LEU A 332 15.11 1.48 -6.09
C LEU A 332 16.18 2.07 -5.14
N GLY A 333 16.52 1.40 -4.04
CA GLY A 333 17.49 1.88 -3.06
C GLY A 333 16.99 3.04 -2.20
N LEU A 334 15.67 3.26 -2.12
CA LEU A 334 15.08 4.33 -1.31
C LEU A 334 15.30 4.12 0.20
N GLY A 335 15.65 2.91 0.63
CA GLY A 335 16.03 2.58 2.00
C GLY A 335 17.47 2.92 2.38
N ARG A 336 18.32 3.36 1.42
CA ARG A 336 19.74 3.64 1.69
C ARG A 336 19.98 4.92 2.49
N ALA A 337 19.15 5.92 2.26
CA ALA A 337 19.26 7.21 2.95
C ALA A 337 18.52 7.22 4.29
N ASN A 338 17.37 6.59 4.36
CA ASN A 338 16.55 6.47 5.55
C ASN A 338 15.89 5.08 5.55
N SER A 339 15.74 4.49 6.75
CA SER A 339 15.04 3.21 6.89
C SER A 339 13.67 3.24 6.21
N LEU A 340 13.34 2.17 5.53
CA LEU A 340 11.99 1.99 5.00
C LEU A 340 11.00 1.87 6.16
N ARG A 341 9.78 2.29 5.90
CA ARG A 341 8.67 2.09 6.82
C ARG A 341 7.65 1.15 6.19
N TRP A 342 6.75 0.66 7.00
CA TRP A 342 5.55 0.01 6.48
C TRP A 342 4.81 1.01 5.58
N PRO A 343 4.59 0.71 4.29
CA PRO A 343 3.89 1.63 3.39
C PRO A 343 2.48 1.94 3.90
N ALA A 344 2.20 3.20 4.17
CA ALA A 344 0.89 3.63 4.64
C ALA A 344 -0.21 3.41 3.60
N MET A 345 -1.48 3.49 4.04
CA MET A 345 -2.64 3.46 3.15
C MET A 345 -2.52 4.58 2.10
N GLY A 346 -2.68 4.24 0.81
CA GLY A 346 -2.51 5.19 -0.29
C GLY A 346 -1.06 5.61 -0.59
N SER A 347 -0.06 4.98 0.02
CA SER A 347 1.37 5.23 -0.31
C SER A 347 1.62 5.04 -1.79
N GLU A 348 2.43 5.93 -2.39
CA GLU A 348 2.76 5.89 -3.80
C GLU A 348 4.24 6.09 -4.10
N ILE A 349 4.67 5.53 -5.22
CA ILE A 349 5.92 5.85 -5.90
C ILE A 349 5.56 6.27 -7.32
N VAL A 350 5.92 7.51 -7.67
CA VAL A 350 5.73 8.04 -9.01
C VAL A 350 7.06 8.13 -9.72
N MET A 351 7.12 7.63 -10.93
CA MET A 351 8.28 7.68 -11.81
C MET A 351 7.93 8.50 -13.04
N GLU A 352 8.62 9.60 -13.24
CA GLU A 352 8.39 10.58 -14.31
C GLU A 352 9.54 10.54 -15.32
N VAL A 353 9.24 10.34 -16.58
CA VAL A 353 10.22 10.49 -17.67
C VAL A 353 10.10 11.89 -18.26
N TRP A 354 11.19 12.62 -18.16
CA TRP A 354 11.32 13.98 -18.67
C TRP A 354 12.32 14.05 -19.81
N HIS A 355 12.05 14.87 -20.83
CA HIS A 355 13.02 15.26 -21.82
C HIS A 355 13.51 16.68 -21.53
N ALA A 356 14.81 16.83 -21.35
CA ALA A 356 15.45 18.13 -21.22
C ALA A 356 15.45 18.91 -22.55
N SER A 357 15.92 20.13 -22.54
CA SER A 357 15.94 21.00 -23.72
C SER A 357 16.83 20.49 -24.87
N ASP A 358 17.79 19.65 -24.58
CA ASP A 358 18.68 18.94 -25.51
C ASP A 358 18.13 17.59 -25.99
N ASP A 359 16.86 17.29 -25.66
CA ASP A 359 16.14 16.04 -25.94
C ASP A 359 16.72 14.79 -25.26
N ILE A 360 17.59 14.96 -24.25
CA ILE A 360 18.05 13.86 -23.41
C ILE A 360 16.95 13.50 -22.41
N ALA A 361 16.73 12.18 -22.23
CA ALA A 361 15.71 11.66 -21.34
C ALA A 361 16.26 11.41 -19.92
N TYR A 362 15.51 11.87 -18.93
CA TYR A 362 15.78 11.69 -17.52
C TYR A 362 14.61 11.01 -16.81
N MET A 363 14.92 10.22 -15.81
CA MET A 363 13.98 9.67 -14.84
C MET A 363 14.00 10.53 -13.58
N ARG A 364 12.83 10.87 -13.08
CA ARG A 364 12.62 11.50 -11.78
C ARG A 364 11.68 10.63 -10.96
N ILE A 365 12.07 10.34 -9.73
CA ILE A 365 11.24 9.53 -8.82
C ILE A 365 10.73 10.42 -7.69
N LEU A 366 9.43 10.29 -7.42
CA LEU A 366 8.77 10.87 -6.26
C LEU A 366 8.29 9.71 -5.38
N ARG A 367 8.48 9.81 -4.08
CA ARG A 367 7.91 8.91 -3.09
C ARG A 367 7.01 9.72 -2.17
N GLU A 368 5.75 9.29 -2.08
CA GLU A 368 4.77 9.95 -1.21
C GLU A 368 4.75 11.48 -1.42
N GLY A 369 4.68 11.88 -2.69
CA GLY A 369 4.62 13.28 -3.14
C GLY A 369 5.94 14.06 -3.09
N SER A 370 7.00 13.53 -2.52
CA SER A 370 8.29 14.19 -2.39
C SER A 370 9.35 13.60 -3.33
N PRO A 371 10.26 14.41 -3.91
CA PRO A 371 11.37 13.90 -4.69
C PRO A 371 12.21 12.91 -3.90
N ALA A 372 12.59 11.80 -4.52
CA ALA A 372 13.51 10.85 -3.95
C ALA A 372 14.90 11.48 -3.73
N PRO A 373 15.72 10.92 -2.82
CA PRO A 373 17.10 11.37 -2.67
C PRO A 373 17.93 11.20 -3.96
N PRO A 374 18.93 12.07 -4.22
CA PRO A 374 19.83 11.89 -5.34
C PRO A 374 20.48 10.49 -5.37
N PRO A 375 20.69 9.91 -6.57
CA PRO A 375 20.49 10.52 -7.89
C PRO A 375 19.06 10.36 -8.44
N LEU A 376 18.14 9.74 -7.73
CA LEU A 376 16.82 9.35 -8.22
C LEU A 376 15.85 10.52 -8.42
N ASP A 377 16.16 11.68 -7.87
CA ASP A 377 15.43 12.92 -8.13
C ASP A 377 15.64 13.49 -9.56
N TRP A 378 16.76 13.09 -10.21
CA TRP A 378 17.06 13.42 -11.60
C TRP A 378 18.24 12.58 -12.11
N ILE A 379 17.98 11.45 -12.75
CA ILE A 379 18.97 10.51 -13.27
C ILE A 379 18.76 10.30 -14.77
N LEU A 380 19.83 10.11 -15.54
CA LEU A 380 19.70 9.72 -16.96
C LEU A 380 18.83 8.46 -17.07
N LEU A 381 17.86 8.49 -18.00
CA LEU A 381 16.96 7.34 -18.18
C LEU A 381 17.74 6.05 -18.52
N SER A 382 18.83 6.16 -19.29
CA SER A 382 19.71 5.03 -19.60
C SER A 382 20.40 4.44 -18.36
N GLU A 383 20.86 5.30 -17.44
CA GLU A 383 21.47 4.87 -16.18
C GLU A 383 20.43 4.23 -15.25
N PHE A 384 19.22 4.79 -15.23
CA PHE A 384 18.13 4.21 -14.47
C PHE A 384 17.72 2.82 -14.99
N ILE A 385 17.66 2.65 -16.31
CA ILE A 385 17.37 1.35 -16.93
C ILE A 385 18.47 0.35 -16.55
N GLN A 386 19.74 0.73 -16.62
CA GLN A 386 20.86 -0.12 -16.22
C GLN A 386 20.76 -0.52 -14.75
N LEU A 387 20.42 0.42 -13.85
CA LEU A 387 20.20 0.13 -12.44
C LEU A 387 19.10 -0.93 -12.25
N LEU A 388 18.02 -0.85 -13.02
CA LEU A 388 16.96 -1.87 -12.94
C LEU A 388 17.39 -3.21 -13.52
N GLU A 389 18.16 -3.23 -14.60
CA GLU A 389 18.71 -4.45 -15.20
C GLU A 389 19.69 -5.16 -14.25
N ASP A 390 20.54 -4.41 -13.57
CA ASP A 390 21.49 -4.93 -12.58
C ASP A 390 20.79 -5.56 -11.35
N LEU A 391 19.55 -5.14 -11.06
CA LEU A 391 18.73 -5.72 -9.97
C LEU A 391 18.08 -7.05 -10.35
N VAL A 392 18.00 -7.38 -11.64
CA VAL A 392 17.33 -8.59 -12.11
C VAL A 392 18.37 -9.66 -12.45
N PRO A 393 18.40 -10.80 -11.75
CA PRO A 393 19.28 -11.91 -12.13
C PRO A 393 19.02 -12.37 -13.56
N GLU A 394 20.07 -12.60 -14.34
CA GLU A 394 19.97 -13.08 -15.74
C GLU A 394 19.14 -14.35 -15.88
N SER A 395 19.02 -15.13 -14.81
CA SER A 395 18.38 -16.44 -14.79
C SER A 395 17.26 -16.56 -13.74
N LEU A 396 16.41 -15.54 -13.59
CA LEU A 396 15.32 -15.56 -12.60
C LEU A 396 14.45 -16.83 -12.72
N GLY A 397 14.14 -17.28 -13.94
CA GLY A 397 13.42 -18.54 -14.18
C GLY A 397 14.19 -19.79 -13.72
N VAL A 398 15.50 -19.77 -13.72
CA VAL A 398 16.33 -20.87 -13.19
C VAL A 398 16.38 -20.86 -11.67
N LEU A 399 16.39 -19.66 -11.06
CA LEU A 399 16.39 -19.51 -9.60
C LEU A 399 15.05 -19.94 -8.99
N CYS A 400 13.96 -19.71 -9.66
CA CYS A 400 12.62 -20.01 -9.15
C CYS A 400 12.11 -21.41 -9.55
N GLY A 401 12.87 -22.19 -10.33
CA GLY A 401 12.51 -23.54 -10.77
C GLY A 401 11.81 -23.53 -12.10
#